data_79a42651caa81190b9fce5ddcf93be4e
#
_entry.id   79a42651caa81190b9fce5ddcf93be4e
#
_cell.length_a   1.000
_cell.length_b   1.000
_cell.length_c   1.000
_cell.angle_alpha   90.00
_cell.angle_beta   90.00
_cell.angle_gamma   90.00
#
_symmetry.space_group_name_H-M   'P 1'
#
loop_
_entity.id
_entity.type
_entity.pdbx_description
1 polymer ?
#
loop_
_entity_poly.entity_id
_entity_poly.type
_entity_poly.pdbx_seq_one_letter_code
_entity_poly.pdbx_strand_id
1 'polypeptide(L)'
;MGRLKIEKGDITTYHVDAIVNAANTSLLGGGGVDGAIHRAAGPKLLLECRTLNGCRTGEAKITKGYNLPARFVIHTPGPVYRGGENGEAELLASCYRNSLKLAAENGCKTVAFPSISTGIYGFPLEKAASVAVKTIQEFLKIQSMVEEVIMVCFDENTKQEYEKAARKEQNHTFQIRFAGEADLDPVMELLEEIQKKIEYPEWFAVDDREFMQERFADNGEGFAVIAQTEDGTVAGCFLVDIPGEDKRNMGYDLGYTKEQRAFTAHMDMAVVSPSFRGYHLQDLMMEKCEEELKKRGFVYLMATVHPDNRYSLQNVIKRGYKIMATIVKYGGLIRHILCKKIEQ
;
A
#
# COMPACT_ATOMS: atom_id res chain seq x y z
N MET A 1 14.44 -3.63 -6.17
CA MET A 1 13.22 -4.08 -5.51
C MET A 1 13.61 -5.19 -4.53
N GLY A 2 13.20 -5.06 -3.27
CA GLY A 2 13.52 -6.06 -2.26
C GLY A 2 12.84 -7.41 -2.54
N ARG A 3 13.32 -8.48 -1.94
CA ARG A 3 12.82 -9.85 -2.15
C ARG A 3 12.34 -10.49 -0.85
N LEU A 4 11.29 -11.30 -0.95
CA LEU A 4 10.81 -12.16 0.12
C LEU A 4 11.29 -13.59 -0.14
N LYS A 5 11.94 -14.20 0.85
CA LYS A 5 12.26 -15.64 0.91
C LYS A 5 11.44 -16.32 1.99
N ILE A 6 11.16 -17.60 1.80
CA ILE A 6 10.44 -18.43 2.77
C ILE A 6 11.30 -19.66 3.01
N GLU A 7 11.77 -19.81 4.24
CA GLU A 7 12.70 -20.86 4.62
C GLU A 7 12.24 -21.57 5.89
N LYS A 8 12.57 -22.87 6.02
CA LYS A 8 12.41 -23.58 7.28
C LYS A 8 13.72 -23.50 8.06
N GLY A 9 13.63 -23.11 9.34
CA GLY A 9 14.82 -23.00 10.15
C GLY A 9 14.56 -22.51 11.58
N ASP A 10 15.66 -22.27 12.30
CA ASP A 10 15.69 -21.64 13.61
C ASP A 10 16.15 -20.19 13.44
N ILE A 11 15.26 -19.24 13.69
CA ILE A 11 15.50 -17.80 13.50
C ILE A 11 16.70 -17.29 14.32
N THR A 12 17.05 -17.96 15.41
CA THR A 12 18.18 -17.56 16.28
C THR A 12 19.55 -17.79 15.65
N THR A 13 19.61 -18.54 14.54
CA THR A 13 20.86 -18.88 13.83
C THR A 13 21.10 -18.04 12.57
N TYR A 14 20.17 -17.15 12.22
CA TYR A 14 20.24 -16.38 10.97
C TYR A 14 21.22 -15.21 11.06
N HIS A 15 22.11 -15.11 10.10
CA HIS A 15 23.03 -14.00 9.90
C HIS A 15 22.34 -12.90 9.06
N VAL A 16 21.58 -12.05 9.74
CA VAL A 16 20.84 -10.94 9.15
C VAL A 16 21.04 -9.66 9.97
N ASP A 17 20.66 -8.50 9.45
CA ASP A 17 20.77 -7.26 10.23
C ASP A 17 19.80 -7.26 11.43
N ALA A 18 18.58 -7.74 11.23
CA ALA A 18 17.60 -7.83 12.31
C ALA A 18 16.79 -9.13 12.25
N ILE A 19 16.55 -9.76 13.41
CA ILE A 19 15.50 -10.75 13.57
C ILE A 19 14.31 -10.13 14.29
N VAL A 20 13.09 -10.58 13.95
CA VAL A 20 11.87 -10.14 14.62
C VAL A 20 11.48 -11.17 15.68
N ASN A 21 11.14 -10.69 16.85
CA ASN A 21 10.64 -11.47 17.97
C ASN A 21 9.12 -11.28 18.06
N ALA A 22 8.35 -12.37 17.91
CA ALA A 22 6.94 -12.41 18.25
C ALA A 22 6.78 -12.43 19.78
N ALA A 23 6.90 -11.26 20.38
CA ALA A 23 6.93 -11.05 21.82
C ALA A 23 5.53 -10.96 22.44
N ASN A 24 5.46 -10.99 23.76
CA ASN A 24 4.30 -10.51 24.50
C ASN A 24 4.40 -9.00 24.78
N THR A 25 3.33 -8.38 25.26
CA THR A 25 3.28 -6.94 25.52
C THR A 25 4.23 -6.45 26.61
N SER A 26 4.71 -7.33 27.50
CA SER A 26 5.69 -6.95 28.54
C SER A 26 7.12 -6.87 28.01
N LEU A 27 7.44 -7.57 26.92
CA LEU A 27 8.78 -7.78 26.35
C LEU A 27 9.77 -8.48 27.28
N LEU A 28 9.30 -9.14 28.34
CA LEU A 28 10.15 -9.74 29.37
C LEU A 28 10.44 -11.24 29.14
N GLY A 29 10.27 -11.69 27.92
CA GLY A 29 10.43 -13.09 27.54
C GLY A 29 9.15 -13.88 27.75
N GLY A 30 9.12 -15.11 27.21
CA GLY A 30 7.96 -15.99 27.25
C GLY A 30 8.28 -17.37 26.72
N GLY A 31 7.28 -18.02 26.13
CA GLY A 31 7.42 -19.32 25.47
C GLY A 31 7.71 -19.20 23.97
N GLY A 32 7.82 -20.35 23.28
CA GLY A 32 8.00 -20.39 21.84
C GLY A 32 9.24 -19.65 21.34
N VAL A 33 9.08 -18.89 20.23
CA VAL A 33 10.17 -18.13 19.61
C VAL A 33 10.71 -17.03 20.52
N ASP A 34 9.86 -16.38 21.33
CA ASP A 34 10.29 -15.36 22.28
C ASP A 34 11.27 -15.93 23.31
N GLY A 35 10.94 -17.06 23.89
CA GLY A 35 11.86 -17.76 24.81
C GLY A 35 13.14 -18.25 24.16
N ALA A 36 13.08 -18.71 22.89
CA ALA A 36 14.26 -19.15 22.15
C ALA A 36 15.22 -17.97 21.89
N ILE A 37 14.69 -16.85 21.42
CA ILE A 37 15.48 -15.62 21.18
C ILE A 37 16.12 -15.11 22.47
N HIS A 38 15.37 -15.02 23.58
CA HIS A 38 15.92 -14.58 24.86
C HIS A 38 17.03 -15.50 25.38
N ARG A 39 16.89 -16.84 25.24
CA ARG A 39 17.96 -17.78 25.60
C ARG A 39 19.21 -17.62 24.75
N ALA A 40 19.04 -17.51 23.43
CA ALA A 40 20.16 -17.39 22.50
C ALA A 40 20.89 -16.05 22.64
N ALA A 41 20.16 -14.95 22.81
CA ALA A 41 20.74 -13.62 23.02
C ALA A 41 21.46 -13.45 24.36
N GLY A 42 21.07 -14.24 25.35
CA GLY A 42 21.61 -14.16 26.70
C GLY A 42 20.95 -13.06 27.56
N PRO A 43 21.40 -12.94 28.85
CA PRO A 43 20.70 -12.15 29.87
C PRO A 43 20.67 -10.62 29.58
N LYS A 44 21.60 -10.12 28.78
CA LYS A 44 21.67 -8.69 28.43
C LYS A 44 20.46 -8.23 27.63
N LEU A 45 19.87 -9.11 26.79
CA LEU A 45 18.64 -8.78 26.05
C LEU A 45 17.49 -8.44 27.00
N LEU A 46 17.28 -9.26 28.03
CA LEU A 46 16.24 -9.03 29.03
C LEU A 46 16.46 -7.71 29.78
N LEU A 47 17.69 -7.37 30.09
CA LEU A 47 18.03 -6.10 30.76
C LEU A 47 17.66 -4.89 29.90
N GLU A 48 17.96 -4.94 28.60
CA GLU A 48 17.58 -3.88 27.67
C GLU A 48 16.05 -3.83 27.47
N CYS A 49 15.37 -4.96 27.29
CA CYS A 49 13.92 -5.04 27.17
C CYS A 49 13.19 -4.38 28.36
N ARG A 50 13.68 -4.52 29.58
CA ARG A 50 13.13 -3.85 30.77
C ARG A 50 13.08 -2.33 30.64
N THR A 51 14.07 -1.72 29.98
CA THR A 51 14.11 -0.26 29.78
C THR A 51 13.08 0.23 28.76
N LEU A 52 12.54 -0.65 27.92
CA LEU A 52 11.55 -0.32 26.90
C LEU A 52 10.13 -0.13 27.48
N ASN A 53 9.87 -0.56 28.73
CA ASN A 53 8.58 -0.42 29.40
C ASN A 53 7.39 -1.04 28.61
N GLY A 54 7.62 -2.24 28.03
CA GLY A 54 6.61 -2.95 27.25
C GLY A 54 6.41 -2.39 25.84
N CYS A 55 5.47 -2.98 25.09
CA CYS A 55 5.09 -2.60 23.73
C CYS A 55 3.62 -2.95 23.50
N ARG A 56 2.86 -2.10 22.83
CA ARG A 56 1.45 -2.38 22.51
C ARG A 56 1.35 -3.37 21.35
N THR A 57 0.25 -4.13 21.32
CA THR A 57 -0.07 -5.01 20.19
C THR A 57 -0.08 -4.20 18.87
N GLY A 58 0.61 -4.70 17.86
CA GLY A 58 0.76 -4.04 16.55
C GLY A 58 1.92 -3.04 16.47
N GLU A 59 2.50 -2.59 17.58
CA GLU A 59 3.70 -1.74 17.61
C GLU A 59 4.98 -2.59 17.54
N ALA A 60 6.14 -1.92 17.38
CA ALA A 60 7.45 -2.57 17.40
C ALA A 60 8.46 -1.73 18.18
N LYS A 61 9.41 -2.41 18.85
CA LYS A 61 10.58 -1.81 19.53
C LYS A 61 11.83 -2.59 19.20
N ILE A 62 12.98 -1.93 19.19
CA ILE A 62 14.27 -2.50 18.79
C ILE A 62 15.24 -2.55 19.96
N THR A 63 16.05 -3.62 20.01
CA THR A 63 17.19 -3.81 20.89
C THR A 63 18.40 -4.32 20.12
N LYS A 64 19.55 -4.38 20.76
CA LYS A 64 20.73 -5.09 20.23
C LYS A 64 20.51 -6.60 20.22
N GLY A 65 21.20 -7.31 19.31
CA GLY A 65 21.13 -8.78 19.19
C GLY A 65 21.95 -9.56 20.23
N TYR A 66 22.94 -8.90 20.85
CA TYR A 66 23.86 -9.46 21.86
C TYR A 66 24.62 -10.71 21.35
N ASN A 67 24.32 -11.92 21.89
CA ASN A 67 24.95 -13.16 21.49
C ASN A 67 24.37 -13.77 20.20
N LEU A 68 23.34 -13.17 19.64
CA LEU A 68 22.75 -13.61 18.36
C LEU A 68 23.67 -13.21 17.19
N PRO A 69 23.64 -13.95 16.07
CA PRO A 69 24.31 -13.52 14.84
C PRO A 69 23.70 -12.23 14.25
N ALA A 70 22.43 -11.94 14.52
CA ALA A 70 21.75 -10.72 14.09
C ALA A 70 22.20 -9.51 14.92
N ARG A 71 22.36 -8.35 14.26
CA ARG A 71 22.76 -7.08 14.93
C ARG A 71 21.68 -6.58 15.88
N PHE A 72 20.42 -6.75 15.50
CA PHE A 72 19.26 -6.25 16.22
C PHE A 72 18.20 -7.32 16.45
N VAL A 73 17.40 -7.13 17.50
CA VAL A 73 16.11 -7.83 17.71
C VAL A 73 15.01 -6.77 17.69
N ILE A 74 14.02 -6.96 16.82
CA ILE A 74 12.83 -6.12 16.76
C ILE A 74 11.70 -6.90 17.43
N HIS A 75 11.19 -6.38 18.54
CA HIS A 75 10.14 -7.00 19.35
C HIS A 75 8.79 -6.42 18.95
N THR A 76 7.85 -7.28 18.55
CA THR A 76 6.48 -6.89 18.21
C THR A 76 5.47 -7.84 18.86
N PRO A 77 4.55 -7.34 19.69
CA PRO A 77 3.45 -8.14 20.21
C PRO A 77 2.36 -8.31 19.17
N GLY A 78 2.15 -9.55 18.73
CA GLY A 78 1.05 -9.88 17.83
C GLY A 78 -0.30 -9.96 18.54
N PRO A 79 -1.42 -9.89 17.80
CA PRO A 79 -2.77 -10.03 18.36
C PRO A 79 -3.08 -11.48 18.76
N VAL A 80 -3.87 -11.63 19.83
CA VAL A 80 -4.56 -12.88 20.14
C VAL A 80 -5.77 -12.98 19.24
N TYR A 81 -5.92 -14.08 18.51
CA TYR A 81 -7.06 -14.27 17.59
C TYR A 81 -8.35 -14.59 18.36
N ARG A 82 -9.40 -13.85 18.12
CA ARG A 82 -10.72 -13.99 18.75
C ARG A 82 -11.86 -14.05 17.74
N GLY A 83 -11.62 -14.67 16.58
CA GLY A 83 -12.64 -14.84 15.53
C GLY A 83 -12.40 -13.97 14.28
N GLY A 84 -11.59 -12.91 14.35
CA GLY A 84 -11.24 -12.05 13.21
C GLY A 84 -12.10 -10.80 13.07
N GLU A 85 -13.04 -10.54 14.00
CA GLU A 85 -13.98 -9.41 13.94
C GLU A 85 -13.49 -8.16 14.72
N ASN A 86 -12.36 -8.28 15.45
CA ASN A 86 -11.84 -7.21 16.31
C ASN A 86 -10.60 -6.52 15.72
N GLY A 87 -10.46 -6.53 14.40
CA GLY A 87 -9.33 -5.90 13.71
C GLY A 87 -8.01 -6.65 13.84
N GLU A 88 -8.03 -7.95 14.23
CA GLU A 88 -6.82 -8.73 14.45
C GLU A 88 -5.95 -8.84 13.21
N ALA A 89 -6.54 -8.89 12.00
CA ALA A 89 -5.80 -8.93 10.75
C ALA A 89 -4.99 -7.63 10.53
N GLU A 90 -5.56 -6.48 10.82
CA GLU A 90 -4.88 -5.18 10.70
C GLU A 90 -3.80 -5.02 11.78
N LEU A 91 -4.06 -5.47 13.01
CA LEU A 91 -3.05 -5.50 14.07
C LEU A 91 -1.88 -6.39 13.70
N LEU A 92 -2.13 -7.55 13.06
CA LEU A 92 -1.08 -8.43 12.57
C LEU A 92 -0.29 -7.77 11.43
N ALA A 93 -0.96 -7.14 10.46
CA ALA A 93 -0.31 -6.36 9.41
C ALA A 93 0.56 -5.24 9.99
N SER A 94 0.07 -4.54 11.03
CA SER A 94 0.81 -3.49 11.73
C SER A 94 2.10 -4.02 12.37
N CYS A 95 2.11 -5.25 12.92
CA CYS A 95 3.33 -5.88 13.44
C CYS A 95 4.42 -5.98 12.36
N TYR A 96 4.08 -6.48 11.18
CA TYR A 96 5.03 -6.60 10.05
C TYR A 96 5.46 -5.23 9.54
N ARG A 97 4.52 -4.32 9.31
CA ARG A 97 4.79 -2.97 8.79
C ARG A 97 5.67 -2.15 9.72
N ASN A 98 5.35 -2.12 11.03
CA ASN A 98 6.12 -1.36 12.01
C ASN A 98 7.51 -1.97 12.24
N SER A 99 7.64 -3.30 12.22
CA SER A 99 8.94 -3.97 12.31
C SER A 99 9.83 -3.63 11.11
N LEU A 100 9.29 -3.67 9.90
CA LEU A 100 10.03 -3.34 8.68
C LEU A 100 10.41 -1.85 8.62
N LYS A 101 9.50 -0.96 9.05
CA LYS A 101 9.78 0.47 9.16
C LYS A 101 10.93 0.73 10.12
N LEU A 102 10.88 0.12 11.30
CA LEU A 102 11.92 0.28 12.32
C LEU A 102 13.26 -0.31 11.86
N ALA A 103 13.25 -1.44 11.14
CA ALA A 103 14.44 -2.01 10.49
C ALA A 103 15.06 -1.03 9.48
N ALA A 104 14.25 -0.45 8.59
CA ALA A 104 14.70 0.52 7.60
C ALA A 104 15.29 1.78 8.24
N GLU A 105 14.66 2.31 9.29
CA GLU A 105 15.13 3.46 10.07
C GLU A 105 16.49 3.20 10.74
N ASN A 106 16.82 1.93 11.05
CA ASN A 106 18.09 1.50 11.63
C ASN A 106 19.10 0.97 10.59
N GLY A 107 18.85 1.19 9.29
CA GLY A 107 19.75 0.83 8.20
C GLY A 107 19.88 -0.68 7.98
N CYS A 108 18.86 -1.46 8.35
CA CYS A 108 18.83 -2.90 8.11
C CYS A 108 18.48 -3.19 6.65
N LYS A 109 19.30 -3.99 5.99
CA LYS A 109 19.07 -4.47 4.62
C LYS A 109 18.39 -5.84 4.61
N THR A 110 18.63 -6.64 5.65
CA THR A 110 18.13 -8.01 5.78
C THR A 110 17.35 -8.17 7.09
N VAL A 111 16.13 -8.72 7.00
CA VAL A 111 15.24 -8.90 8.16
C VAL A 111 14.64 -10.30 8.14
N ALA A 112 14.75 -11.04 9.24
CA ALA A 112 14.10 -12.35 9.39
C ALA A 112 12.88 -12.26 10.33
N PHE A 113 11.77 -12.86 9.92
CA PHE A 113 10.52 -12.90 10.66
C PHE A 113 10.12 -14.33 11.04
N PRO A 114 9.60 -14.57 12.24
CA PRO A 114 8.84 -15.78 12.55
C PRO A 114 7.40 -15.62 12.08
N SER A 115 6.62 -16.71 12.12
CA SER A 115 5.16 -16.64 11.95
C SER A 115 4.51 -16.03 13.20
N ILE A 116 4.12 -14.75 13.13
CA ILE A 116 3.57 -14.00 14.26
C ILE A 116 2.15 -14.47 14.58
N SER A 117 1.82 -14.62 15.86
CA SER A 117 0.50 -14.99 16.42
C SER A 117 -0.01 -16.40 16.09
N THR A 118 0.68 -17.22 15.31
CA THR A 118 0.19 -18.54 14.86
C THR A 118 0.39 -19.67 15.88
N GLY A 119 1.13 -19.42 16.94
CA GLY A 119 1.28 -20.35 18.08
C GLY A 119 0.18 -20.21 19.13
N ILE A 120 0.57 -19.88 20.37
CA ILE A 120 -0.34 -19.75 21.52
C ILE A 120 -1.47 -18.74 21.29
N TYR A 121 -1.25 -17.71 20.47
CA TYR A 121 -2.26 -16.68 20.16
C TYR A 121 -3.33 -17.14 19.14
N GLY A 122 -3.19 -18.35 18.57
CA GLY A 122 -4.23 -19.06 17.83
C GLY A 122 -4.69 -18.41 16.53
N PHE A 123 -3.89 -17.50 15.94
CA PHE A 123 -4.22 -16.95 14.65
C PHE A 123 -4.18 -18.06 13.58
N PRO A 124 -5.25 -18.25 12.77
CA PRO A 124 -5.27 -19.29 11.73
C PRO A 124 -4.11 -19.12 10.75
N LEU A 125 -3.31 -20.14 10.56
CA LEU A 125 -2.04 -20.09 9.84
C LEU A 125 -2.20 -19.59 8.39
N GLU A 126 -3.20 -20.07 7.65
CA GLU A 126 -3.50 -19.62 6.29
C GLU A 126 -3.79 -18.09 6.24
N LYS A 127 -4.61 -17.61 7.17
CA LYS A 127 -4.95 -16.18 7.26
C LYS A 127 -3.72 -15.35 7.66
N ALA A 128 -2.94 -15.83 8.63
CA ALA A 128 -1.72 -15.15 9.07
C ALA A 128 -0.67 -15.07 7.95
N ALA A 129 -0.47 -16.16 7.21
CA ALA A 129 0.45 -16.20 6.07
C ALA A 129 0.03 -15.20 4.98
N SER A 130 -1.27 -15.14 4.65
CA SER A 130 -1.79 -14.18 3.67
C SER A 130 -1.55 -12.72 4.11
N VAL A 131 -1.87 -12.37 5.35
CA VAL A 131 -1.63 -11.02 5.90
C VAL A 131 -0.14 -10.67 5.88
N ALA A 132 0.71 -11.58 6.34
CA ALA A 132 2.15 -11.36 6.42
C ALA A 132 2.78 -11.14 5.03
N VAL A 133 2.52 -12.06 4.09
CA VAL A 133 3.09 -12.02 2.74
C VAL A 133 2.66 -10.75 2.03
N LYS A 134 1.36 -10.44 2.04
CA LYS A 134 0.82 -9.21 1.45
C LYS A 134 1.53 -7.97 2.02
N THR A 135 1.57 -7.84 3.36
CA THR A 135 2.16 -6.67 4.01
C THR A 135 3.65 -6.51 3.71
N ILE A 136 4.42 -7.62 3.73
CA ILE A 136 5.85 -7.61 3.43
C ILE A 136 6.07 -7.21 1.97
N GLN A 137 5.33 -7.78 1.03
CA GLN A 137 5.49 -7.47 -0.39
C GLN A 137 5.10 -6.03 -0.72
N GLU A 138 4.01 -5.51 -0.13
CA GLU A 138 3.63 -4.10 -0.25
C GLU A 138 4.76 -3.18 0.25
N PHE A 139 5.35 -3.49 1.40
CA PHE A 139 6.46 -2.72 1.94
C PHE A 139 7.68 -2.74 1.02
N LEU A 140 8.08 -3.91 0.52
CA LEU A 140 9.25 -4.09 -0.36
C LEU A 140 9.09 -3.41 -1.74
N LYS A 141 7.85 -3.16 -2.19
CA LYS A 141 7.56 -2.40 -3.41
C LYS A 141 7.84 -0.91 -3.25
N ILE A 142 7.62 -0.36 -2.06
CA ILE A 142 7.66 1.09 -1.79
C ILE A 142 9.01 1.51 -1.19
N GLN A 143 9.65 0.64 -0.41
CA GLN A 143 10.85 0.92 0.38
C GLN A 143 12.09 0.22 -0.20
N SER A 144 13.17 0.96 -0.39
CA SER A 144 14.41 0.46 -1.01
C SER A 144 15.51 0.09 -0.02
N MET A 145 15.42 0.49 1.26
CA MET A 145 16.44 0.21 2.27
C MET A 145 16.51 -1.27 2.62
N VAL A 146 15.35 -1.92 2.82
CA VAL A 146 15.30 -3.36 3.10
C VAL A 146 15.38 -4.11 1.77
N GLU A 147 16.45 -4.84 1.57
CA GLU A 147 16.74 -5.56 0.32
C GLU A 147 16.20 -7.00 0.36
N GLU A 148 16.15 -7.62 1.55
CA GLU A 148 15.69 -8.99 1.71
C GLU A 148 14.92 -9.19 3.02
N VAL A 149 13.76 -9.83 2.91
CA VAL A 149 12.98 -10.33 4.06
C VAL A 149 12.93 -11.85 4.00
N ILE A 150 13.22 -12.52 5.11
CA ILE A 150 13.18 -13.97 5.23
C ILE A 150 12.08 -14.37 6.22
N MET A 151 11.05 -15.06 5.74
CA MET A 151 10.09 -15.74 6.62
C MET A 151 10.70 -17.05 7.08
N VAL A 152 11.06 -17.14 8.36
CA VAL A 152 11.64 -18.33 8.97
C VAL A 152 10.53 -19.15 9.63
N CYS A 153 10.17 -20.24 8.99
CA CYS A 153 9.12 -21.14 9.41
C CYS A 153 9.70 -22.26 10.28
N PHE A 154 9.09 -22.54 11.42
CA PHE A 154 9.58 -23.58 12.35
C PHE A 154 9.39 -25.00 11.80
N ASP A 155 8.30 -25.21 11.06
CA ASP A 155 7.94 -26.52 10.50
C ASP A 155 7.56 -26.43 9.01
N GLU A 156 7.41 -27.60 8.39
CA GLU A 156 7.12 -27.69 6.95
C GLU A 156 5.70 -27.21 6.61
N ASN A 157 4.72 -27.46 7.48
CA ASN A 157 3.35 -27.02 7.27
C ASN A 157 3.27 -25.48 7.23
N THR A 158 3.95 -24.82 8.17
CA THR A 158 4.05 -23.36 8.19
C THR A 158 4.71 -22.85 6.90
N LYS A 159 5.81 -23.46 6.47
CA LYS A 159 6.50 -23.08 5.22
C LYS A 159 5.57 -23.19 4.00
N GLN A 160 4.86 -24.31 3.87
CA GLN A 160 3.95 -24.55 2.74
C GLN A 160 2.82 -23.49 2.68
N GLU A 161 2.24 -23.10 3.82
CA GLU A 161 1.19 -22.09 3.84
C GLU A 161 1.71 -20.69 3.45
N TYR A 162 2.94 -20.33 3.87
CA TYR A 162 3.57 -19.08 3.42
C TYR A 162 3.93 -19.12 1.93
N GLU A 163 4.44 -20.23 1.40
CA GLU A 163 4.70 -20.40 -0.03
C GLU A 163 3.42 -20.33 -0.87
N LYS A 164 2.32 -20.93 -0.38
CA LYS A 164 1.01 -20.86 -1.02
C LYS A 164 0.49 -19.42 -1.04
N ALA A 165 0.62 -18.70 0.07
CA ALA A 165 0.26 -17.28 0.14
C ALA A 165 1.11 -16.44 -0.82
N ALA A 166 2.43 -16.68 -0.89
CA ALA A 166 3.32 -15.96 -1.79
C ALA A 166 3.00 -16.21 -3.27
N ARG A 167 2.66 -17.44 -3.65
CA ARG A 167 2.21 -17.77 -5.02
C ARG A 167 0.90 -17.08 -5.36
N LYS A 168 -0.05 -17.05 -4.42
CA LYS A 168 -1.33 -16.37 -4.61
C LYS A 168 -1.17 -14.87 -4.83
N GLU A 169 -0.28 -14.24 -4.06
CA GLU A 169 0.04 -12.81 -4.22
C GLU A 169 0.85 -12.50 -5.50
N GLN A 170 1.66 -13.45 -6.01
CA GLN A 170 2.40 -13.28 -7.27
C GLN A 170 1.51 -13.46 -8.52
N ASN A 171 0.38 -14.17 -8.38
CA ASN A 171 -0.49 -14.50 -9.50
C ASN A 171 -1.65 -13.51 -9.72
N HIS A 172 -1.66 -12.34 -9.07
CA HIS A 172 -2.61 -11.30 -9.46
C HIS A 172 -2.13 -10.64 -10.77
N THR A 173 -2.57 -11.21 -11.88
CA THR A 173 -2.49 -10.59 -13.18
C THR A 173 -3.64 -9.60 -13.31
N PHE A 174 -3.32 -8.35 -13.63
CA PHE A 174 -4.33 -7.32 -13.85
C PHE A 174 -4.38 -6.97 -15.33
N GLN A 175 -5.56 -6.98 -15.89
CA GLN A 175 -5.81 -6.40 -17.18
C GLN A 175 -6.13 -4.92 -17.01
N ILE A 176 -5.27 -4.04 -17.57
CA ILE A 176 -5.51 -2.60 -17.62
C ILE A 176 -6.18 -2.29 -18.96
N ARG A 177 -7.45 -1.92 -18.92
CA ARG A 177 -8.26 -1.68 -20.11
C ARG A 177 -9.14 -0.44 -19.99
N PHE A 178 -9.62 0.06 -21.12
CA PHE A 178 -10.69 1.05 -21.10
C PHE A 178 -11.96 0.43 -20.51
N ALA A 179 -12.65 1.23 -19.70
CA ALA A 179 -13.94 0.86 -19.17
C ALA A 179 -15.04 1.07 -20.24
N GLY A 180 -16.10 0.33 -20.11
CA GLY A 180 -17.31 0.53 -20.87
C GLY A 180 -18.52 0.65 -19.93
N GLU A 181 -19.71 0.87 -20.47
CA GLU A 181 -20.95 1.07 -19.68
C GLU A 181 -21.22 -0.06 -18.67
N ALA A 182 -20.85 -1.31 -19.02
CA ALA A 182 -21.03 -2.47 -18.14
C ALA A 182 -20.12 -2.42 -16.87
N ASP A 183 -19.09 -1.61 -16.87
CA ASP A 183 -18.17 -1.47 -15.75
C ASP A 183 -18.63 -0.41 -14.74
N LEU A 184 -19.64 0.39 -15.08
CA LEU A 184 -20.11 1.48 -14.23
C LEU A 184 -20.59 1.01 -12.87
N ASP A 185 -21.46 0.01 -12.82
CA ASP A 185 -21.99 -0.52 -11.56
C ASP A 185 -20.89 -1.10 -10.66
N PRO A 186 -19.98 -1.98 -11.14
CA PRO A 186 -18.85 -2.45 -10.35
C PRO A 186 -17.93 -1.33 -9.82
N VAL A 187 -17.73 -0.27 -10.60
CA VAL A 187 -16.92 0.87 -10.16
C VAL A 187 -17.66 1.69 -9.10
N MET A 188 -18.97 1.91 -9.25
CA MET A 188 -19.76 2.61 -8.23
C MET A 188 -19.79 1.85 -6.90
N GLU A 189 -19.88 0.51 -6.92
CA GLU A 189 -19.79 -0.33 -5.72
C GLU A 189 -18.40 -0.18 -5.05
N LEU A 190 -17.32 -0.17 -5.84
CA LEU A 190 -15.97 0.07 -5.34
C LEU A 190 -15.83 1.46 -4.69
N LEU A 191 -16.40 2.50 -5.30
CA LEU A 191 -16.40 3.85 -4.75
C LEU A 191 -17.14 3.93 -3.42
N GLU A 192 -18.30 3.31 -3.31
CA GLU A 192 -19.05 3.24 -2.05
C GLU A 192 -18.27 2.51 -0.95
N GLU A 193 -17.59 1.40 -1.29
CA GLU A 193 -16.74 0.68 -0.34
C GLU A 193 -15.62 1.58 0.20
N ILE A 194 -14.97 2.32 -0.69
CA ILE A 194 -13.87 3.22 -0.33
C ILE A 194 -14.39 4.38 0.52
N GLN A 195 -15.50 5.01 0.14
CA GLN A 195 -16.10 6.11 0.91
C GLN A 195 -16.45 5.72 2.35
N LYS A 196 -16.96 4.50 2.56
CA LYS A 196 -17.28 3.99 3.90
C LYS A 196 -16.05 3.78 4.79
N LYS A 197 -14.86 3.65 4.19
CA LYS A 197 -13.60 3.28 4.88
C LYS A 197 -12.55 4.39 4.88
N ILE A 198 -12.80 5.50 4.19
CA ILE A 198 -11.82 6.58 4.07
C ILE A 198 -11.69 7.35 5.39
N GLU A 199 -10.46 7.49 5.86
CA GLU A 199 -10.15 8.20 7.11
C GLU A 199 -10.27 9.72 6.97
N TYR A 200 -10.00 10.25 5.77
CA TYR A 200 -10.00 11.68 5.43
C TYR A 200 -10.91 11.95 4.23
N PRO A 201 -12.24 12.08 4.44
CA PRO A 201 -13.20 12.27 3.34
C PRO A 201 -12.89 13.49 2.46
N GLU A 202 -12.30 14.55 3.04
CA GLU A 202 -11.91 15.77 2.33
C GLU A 202 -10.79 15.57 1.30
N TRP A 203 -10.09 14.42 1.32
CA TRP A 203 -9.07 14.11 0.33
C TRP A 203 -9.64 13.56 -0.97
N PHE A 204 -10.89 13.12 -0.94
CA PHE A 204 -11.51 12.43 -2.04
C PHE A 204 -12.89 13.01 -2.35
N ALA A 205 -13.02 13.61 -3.53
CA ALA A 205 -14.30 14.01 -4.09
C ALA A 205 -14.76 12.91 -5.04
N VAL A 206 -16.01 12.50 -4.92
CA VAL A 206 -16.64 11.52 -5.82
C VAL A 206 -17.65 12.26 -6.66
N ASP A 207 -17.55 12.08 -7.96
CA ASP A 207 -18.50 12.58 -8.91
C ASP A 207 -19.81 11.78 -8.85
N ASP A 208 -20.89 12.39 -9.28
CA ASP A 208 -22.18 11.70 -9.35
C ASP A 208 -22.20 10.63 -10.46
N ARG A 209 -23.23 9.78 -10.39
CA ARG A 209 -23.39 8.67 -11.34
C ARG A 209 -23.56 9.14 -12.79
N GLU A 210 -24.24 10.27 -13.01
CA GLU A 210 -24.51 10.82 -14.35
C GLU A 210 -23.18 11.26 -14.99
N PHE A 211 -22.37 11.99 -14.25
CA PHE A 211 -21.04 12.41 -14.68
C PHE A 211 -20.13 11.20 -15.03
N MET A 212 -20.14 10.17 -14.20
CA MET A 212 -19.39 8.93 -14.44
C MET A 212 -19.89 8.22 -15.71
N GLN A 213 -21.20 8.11 -15.89
CA GLN A 213 -21.80 7.41 -17.02
C GLN A 213 -21.38 8.01 -18.36
N GLU A 214 -21.33 9.33 -18.48
CA GLU A 214 -20.88 10.03 -19.68
C GLU A 214 -19.44 9.65 -20.05
N ARG A 215 -18.53 9.54 -19.07
CA ARG A 215 -17.11 9.20 -19.31
C ARG A 215 -16.91 7.70 -19.59
N PHE A 216 -17.82 6.85 -19.09
CA PHE A 216 -17.82 5.42 -19.41
C PHE A 216 -18.36 5.13 -20.81
N ALA A 217 -19.14 6.02 -21.37
CA ALA A 217 -19.63 5.93 -22.75
C ALA A 217 -18.59 6.38 -23.81
N ASP A 218 -17.47 7.00 -23.39
CA ASP A 218 -16.43 7.57 -24.26
C ASP A 218 -17.01 8.42 -25.44
N ASN A 219 -17.89 9.34 -25.06
CA ASN A 219 -18.61 10.21 -26.00
C ASN A 219 -17.81 11.48 -26.39
N GLY A 220 -16.53 11.55 -26.04
CA GLY A 220 -15.62 12.67 -26.29
C GLY A 220 -15.45 13.63 -25.12
N GLU A 221 -16.28 13.53 -24.06
CA GLU A 221 -16.17 14.37 -22.85
C GLU A 221 -15.21 13.77 -21.79
N GLY A 222 -14.72 12.56 -22.03
CA GLY A 222 -13.77 11.84 -21.19
C GLY A 222 -13.79 10.35 -21.45
N PHE A 223 -13.11 9.62 -20.59
CA PHE A 223 -13.09 8.15 -20.61
C PHE A 223 -12.60 7.60 -19.25
N ALA A 224 -12.82 6.32 -19.01
CA ALA A 224 -12.31 5.63 -17.85
C ALA A 224 -11.39 4.48 -18.22
N VAL A 225 -10.42 4.19 -17.36
CA VAL A 225 -9.55 3.02 -17.40
C VAL A 225 -9.71 2.24 -16.12
N ILE A 226 -9.90 0.92 -16.22
CA ILE A 226 -9.99 0.04 -15.06
C ILE A 226 -8.83 -0.95 -15.02
N ALA A 227 -8.48 -1.34 -13.79
CA ALA A 227 -7.67 -2.51 -13.50
C ALA A 227 -8.61 -3.65 -13.08
N GLN A 228 -8.61 -4.74 -13.80
CA GLN A 228 -9.46 -5.90 -13.57
C GLN A 228 -8.61 -7.15 -13.34
N THR A 229 -8.99 -7.96 -12.36
CA THR A 229 -8.39 -9.27 -12.10
C THR A 229 -8.87 -10.33 -13.11
N GLU A 230 -8.23 -11.49 -13.16
CA GLU A 230 -8.61 -12.59 -14.07
C GLU A 230 -10.04 -13.11 -13.81
N ASP A 231 -10.53 -13.03 -12.57
CA ASP A 231 -11.90 -13.44 -12.20
C ASP A 231 -12.95 -12.35 -12.47
N GLY A 232 -12.56 -11.24 -13.08
CA GLY A 232 -13.44 -10.15 -13.47
C GLY A 232 -13.68 -9.08 -12.40
N THR A 233 -13.04 -9.19 -11.21
CA THR A 233 -13.18 -8.20 -10.14
C THR A 233 -12.52 -6.88 -10.52
N VAL A 234 -13.20 -5.74 -10.35
CA VAL A 234 -12.63 -4.41 -10.55
C VAL A 234 -11.73 -4.07 -9.35
N ALA A 235 -10.43 -4.01 -9.61
CA ALA A 235 -9.41 -3.71 -8.63
C ALA A 235 -9.12 -2.20 -8.47
N GLY A 236 -9.45 -1.41 -9.49
CA GLY A 236 -9.29 0.05 -9.48
C GLY A 236 -9.88 0.70 -10.72
N CYS A 237 -10.08 2.01 -10.62
CA CYS A 237 -10.55 2.84 -11.73
C CYS A 237 -9.77 4.16 -11.77
N PHE A 238 -9.51 4.64 -12.96
CA PHE A 238 -8.97 5.97 -13.24
C PHE A 238 -9.87 6.68 -14.24
N LEU A 239 -10.34 7.87 -13.89
CA LEU A 239 -11.24 8.69 -14.69
C LEU A 239 -10.49 9.85 -15.33
N VAL A 240 -10.75 10.10 -16.58
CA VAL A 240 -10.28 11.26 -17.34
C VAL A 240 -11.49 12.09 -17.74
N ASP A 241 -11.46 13.39 -17.44
CA ASP A 241 -12.44 14.38 -17.90
C ASP A 241 -11.81 15.28 -18.98
N ILE A 242 -12.57 15.57 -20.04
CA ILE A 242 -12.17 16.43 -21.15
C ILE A 242 -13.12 17.62 -21.17
N PRO A 243 -12.89 18.64 -20.33
CA PRO A 243 -13.89 19.69 -20.08
C PRO A 243 -14.02 20.72 -21.24
N GLY A 244 -13.11 20.71 -22.21
CA GLY A 244 -13.15 21.70 -23.29
C GLY A 244 -13.20 23.14 -22.79
N GLU A 245 -14.24 23.89 -23.18
CA GLU A 245 -14.48 25.27 -22.74
C GLU A 245 -15.40 25.38 -21.51
N ASP A 246 -15.77 24.27 -20.88
CA ASP A 246 -16.55 24.28 -19.64
C ASP A 246 -15.79 25.04 -18.52
N LYS A 247 -16.54 25.69 -17.65
CA LYS A 247 -15.99 26.45 -16.49
C LYS A 247 -15.21 25.59 -15.51
N ARG A 248 -15.42 24.26 -15.53
CA ARG A 248 -14.66 23.30 -14.73
C ARG A 248 -13.22 23.16 -15.19
N ASN A 249 -12.90 23.61 -16.44
CA ASN A 249 -11.53 23.48 -16.97
C ASN A 249 -10.53 24.23 -16.09
N MET A 250 -9.62 23.47 -15.46
CA MET A 250 -8.58 24.02 -14.58
C MET A 250 -7.61 24.98 -15.28
N GLY A 251 -7.61 25.00 -16.61
CA GLY A 251 -6.87 26.00 -17.39
C GLY A 251 -7.34 27.44 -17.10
N TYR A 252 -8.59 27.66 -16.69
CA TYR A 252 -9.04 28.98 -16.25
C TYR A 252 -8.32 29.43 -14.97
N ASP A 253 -8.11 28.54 -14.02
CA ASP A 253 -7.42 28.84 -12.76
C ASP A 253 -5.93 29.19 -13.00
N LEU A 254 -5.36 28.72 -14.12
CA LEU A 254 -3.96 28.95 -14.50
C LEU A 254 -3.79 30.05 -15.56
N GLY A 255 -4.88 30.73 -15.96
CA GLY A 255 -4.84 31.77 -16.97
C GLY A 255 -4.53 31.29 -18.39
N TYR A 256 -4.86 30.04 -18.71
CA TYR A 256 -4.66 29.46 -20.04
C TYR A 256 -5.55 30.10 -21.08
N THR A 257 -5.00 30.29 -22.29
CA THR A 257 -5.78 30.77 -23.45
C THR A 257 -6.83 29.74 -23.87
N LYS A 258 -7.76 30.14 -24.72
CA LYS A 258 -8.77 29.26 -25.28
C LYS A 258 -8.14 28.05 -26.01
N GLU A 259 -7.10 28.32 -26.79
CA GLU A 259 -6.36 27.29 -27.54
C GLU A 259 -5.69 26.29 -26.56
N GLN A 260 -5.10 26.76 -25.48
CA GLN A 260 -4.50 25.90 -24.45
C GLN A 260 -5.55 25.05 -23.75
N ARG A 261 -6.70 25.63 -23.40
CA ARG A 261 -7.80 24.89 -22.75
C ARG A 261 -8.38 23.80 -23.66
N ALA A 262 -8.46 24.04 -24.96
CA ALA A 262 -8.91 23.03 -25.94
C ALA A 262 -8.03 21.78 -25.98
N PHE A 263 -6.75 21.88 -25.58
CA PHE A 263 -5.80 20.79 -25.48
C PHE A 263 -5.50 20.38 -24.04
N THR A 264 -6.41 20.67 -23.11
CA THR A 264 -6.30 20.31 -21.69
C THR A 264 -7.24 19.16 -21.37
N ALA A 265 -6.72 18.14 -20.68
CA ALA A 265 -7.50 17.06 -20.07
C ALA A 265 -7.22 16.98 -18.58
N HIS A 266 -8.22 16.55 -17.82
CA HIS A 266 -8.12 16.36 -16.39
C HIS A 266 -7.88 14.87 -16.07
N MET A 267 -6.84 14.59 -15.32
CA MET A 267 -6.57 13.31 -14.67
C MET A 267 -7.36 13.33 -13.35
N ASP A 268 -8.64 13.05 -13.45
CA ASP A 268 -9.66 13.54 -12.51
C ASP A 268 -9.72 12.68 -11.25
N MET A 269 -10.06 11.40 -11.37
CA MET A 269 -10.23 10.51 -10.24
C MET A 269 -9.37 9.26 -10.36
N ALA A 270 -8.75 8.85 -9.26
CA ALA A 270 -8.01 7.60 -9.16
C ALA A 270 -8.42 6.84 -7.90
N VAL A 271 -8.92 5.62 -8.08
CA VAL A 271 -9.28 4.73 -6.98
C VAL A 271 -8.67 3.36 -7.16
N VAL A 272 -8.22 2.77 -6.05
CA VAL A 272 -7.73 1.39 -5.99
C VAL A 272 -8.31 0.74 -4.74
N SER A 273 -8.94 -0.42 -4.92
CA SER A 273 -9.48 -1.21 -3.82
C SER A 273 -8.39 -1.45 -2.76
N PRO A 274 -8.71 -1.30 -1.47
CA PRO A 274 -7.78 -1.59 -0.38
C PRO A 274 -7.13 -2.98 -0.49
N SER A 275 -7.87 -3.96 -1.04
CA SER A 275 -7.39 -5.32 -1.25
C SER A 275 -6.29 -5.46 -2.30
N PHE A 276 -6.19 -4.48 -3.21
CA PHE A 276 -5.23 -4.48 -4.33
C PHE A 276 -4.23 -3.31 -4.28
N ARG A 277 -4.06 -2.67 -3.11
CA ARG A 277 -2.99 -1.67 -2.92
C ARG A 277 -1.62 -2.34 -2.99
N GLY A 278 -0.60 -1.57 -3.40
CA GLY A 278 0.78 -2.07 -3.54
C GLY A 278 1.10 -2.71 -4.91
N TYR A 279 0.10 -2.93 -5.78
CA TYR A 279 0.31 -3.45 -7.14
C TYR A 279 0.57 -2.35 -8.19
N HIS A 280 0.79 -1.12 -7.77
CA HIS A 280 1.01 0.04 -8.66
C HIS A 280 -0.11 0.30 -9.67
N LEU A 281 -1.35 -0.16 -9.38
CA LEU A 281 -2.47 -0.07 -10.31
C LEU A 281 -2.79 1.37 -10.72
N GLN A 282 -2.71 2.32 -9.78
CA GLN A 282 -2.90 3.74 -10.08
C GLN A 282 -1.91 4.21 -11.15
N ASP A 283 -0.64 3.84 -11.02
CA ASP A 283 0.43 4.22 -11.95
C ASP A 283 0.22 3.61 -13.32
N LEU A 284 -0.13 2.31 -13.39
CA LEU A 284 -0.43 1.60 -14.63
C LEU A 284 -1.66 2.17 -15.36
N MET A 285 -2.74 2.46 -14.63
CA MET A 285 -3.93 3.07 -15.21
C MET A 285 -3.66 4.48 -15.71
N MET A 286 -2.91 5.28 -14.92
CA MET A 286 -2.52 6.64 -15.29
C MET A 286 -1.64 6.66 -16.55
N GLU A 287 -0.70 5.71 -16.67
CA GLU A 287 0.12 5.53 -17.87
C GLU A 287 -0.73 5.30 -19.12
N LYS A 288 -1.69 4.38 -19.04
CA LYS A 288 -2.61 4.10 -20.13
C LYS A 288 -3.46 5.32 -20.51
N CYS A 289 -3.91 6.10 -19.52
CA CYS A 289 -4.62 7.36 -19.77
C CYS A 289 -3.74 8.40 -20.48
N GLU A 290 -2.50 8.58 -20.02
CA GLU A 290 -1.55 9.52 -20.64
C GLU A 290 -1.21 9.14 -22.09
N GLU A 291 -1.02 7.85 -22.37
CA GLU A 291 -0.80 7.34 -23.73
C GLU A 291 -1.98 7.63 -24.66
N GLU A 292 -3.20 7.43 -24.17
CA GLU A 292 -4.40 7.69 -24.96
C GLU A 292 -4.60 9.19 -25.21
N LEU A 293 -4.42 10.02 -24.18
CA LEU A 293 -4.52 11.47 -24.34
C LEU A 293 -3.47 12.02 -25.30
N LYS A 294 -2.26 11.46 -25.29
CA LYS A 294 -1.23 11.80 -26.27
C LYS A 294 -1.68 11.46 -27.71
N LYS A 295 -2.28 10.28 -27.94
CA LYS A 295 -2.81 9.87 -29.24
C LYS A 295 -3.95 10.78 -29.71
N ARG A 296 -4.80 11.26 -28.77
CA ARG A 296 -5.90 12.21 -29.05
C ARG A 296 -5.39 13.66 -29.24
N GLY A 297 -4.08 13.92 -29.08
CA GLY A 297 -3.46 15.23 -29.31
C GLY A 297 -3.51 16.19 -28.13
N PHE A 298 -3.89 15.74 -26.94
CA PHE A 298 -3.84 16.59 -25.74
C PHE A 298 -2.40 16.91 -25.36
N VAL A 299 -2.21 18.10 -24.79
CA VAL A 299 -0.88 18.65 -24.45
C VAL A 299 -0.74 18.89 -22.95
N TYR A 300 -1.80 19.33 -22.30
CA TYR A 300 -1.79 19.72 -20.90
C TYR A 300 -2.63 18.75 -20.07
N LEU A 301 -1.98 17.93 -19.26
CA LEU A 301 -2.65 17.00 -18.36
C LEU A 301 -2.65 17.60 -16.96
N MET A 302 -3.83 17.84 -16.41
CA MET A 302 -4.00 18.48 -15.11
C MET A 302 -4.62 17.52 -14.10
N ALA A 303 -4.17 17.59 -12.86
CA ALA A 303 -4.72 16.83 -11.74
C ALA A 303 -4.89 17.72 -10.52
N THR A 304 -5.82 17.37 -9.64
CA THR A 304 -5.92 17.99 -8.30
C THR A 304 -5.60 17.00 -7.20
N VAL A 305 -4.85 17.45 -6.20
CA VAL A 305 -4.50 16.62 -5.04
C VAL A 305 -4.59 17.49 -3.77
N HIS A 306 -5.15 16.91 -2.70
CA HIS A 306 -5.09 17.55 -1.38
C HIS A 306 -3.64 17.65 -0.90
N PRO A 307 -3.16 18.80 -0.36
CA PRO A 307 -1.76 18.97 0.05
C PRO A 307 -1.26 17.89 1.04
N ASP A 308 -2.12 17.45 1.94
CA ASP A 308 -1.77 16.44 2.95
C ASP A 308 -1.86 14.99 2.44
N ASN A 309 -2.46 14.77 1.26
CA ASN A 309 -2.49 13.44 0.64
C ASN A 309 -1.14 13.13 -0.02
N ARG A 310 -0.14 12.86 0.82
CA ARG A 310 1.26 12.62 0.40
C ARG A 310 1.39 11.44 -0.57
N TYR A 311 0.55 10.42 -0.43
CA TYR A 311 0.61 9.23 -1.30
C TYR A 311 0.21 9.57 -2.73
N SER A 312 -0.96 10.21 -2.92
CA SER A 312 -1.41 10.63 -4.23
C SER A 312 -0.46 11.68 -4.84
N LEU A 313 -0.03 12.65 -4.04
CA LEU A 313 0.89 13.70 -4.47
C LEU A 313 2.23 13.14 -4.99
N GLN A 314 2.83 12.20 -4.27
CA GLN A 314 4.08 11.57 -4.69
C GLN A 314 3.94 10.77 -5.97
N ASN A 315 2.82 10.04 -6.15
CA ASN A 315 2.57 9.28 -7.38
C ASN A 315 2.48 10.22 -8.59
N VAL A 316 1.74 11.32 -8.47
CA VAL A 316 1.56 12.30 -9.55
C VAL A 316 2.89 13.01 -9.86
N ILE A 317 3.65 13.45 -8.85
CA ILE A 317 4.95 14.10 -9.03
C ILE A 317 5.98 13.16 -9.70
N LYS A 318 6.04 11.89 -9.31
CA LYS A 318 6.95 10.89 -9.92
C LYS A 318 6.72 10.74 -11.42
N ARG A 319 5.50 10.94 -11.89
CA ARG A 319 5.15 10.91 -13.32
C ARG A 319 5.45 12.23 -14.06
N GLY A 320 6.08 13.19 -13.41
CA GLY A 320 6.52 14.45 -14.02
C GLY A 320 5.52 15.60 -13.95
N TYR A 321 4.44 15.46 -13.17
CA TYR A 321 3.54 16.59 -12.91
C TYR A 321 4.19 17.58 -11.95
N LYS A 322 3.95 18.87 -12.17
CA LYS A 322 4.46 19.97 -11.34
C LYS A 322 3.30 20.70 -10.71
N ILE A 323 3.43 21.09 -9.45
CA ILE A 323 2.45 21.95 -8.77
C ILE A 323 2.50 23.34 -9.43
N MET A 324 1.37 23.78 -9.98
CA MET A 324 1.21 25.05 -10.67
C MET A 324 0.55 26.09 -9.77
N ALA A 325 -0.41 25.66 -8.95
CA ALA A 325 -1.13 26.53 -8.02
C ALA A 325 -1.64 25.74 -6.82
N THR A 326 -1.96 26.45 -5.74
CA THR A 326 -2.70 25.91 -4.59
C THR A 326 -3.90 26.82 -4.37
N ILE A 327 -5.09 26.28 -4.52
CA ILE A 327 -6.33 27.04 -4.51
C ILE A 327 -7.42 26.32 -3.71
N VAL A 328 -8.50 27.02 -3.43
CA VAL A 328 -9.72 26.44 -2.85
C VAL A 328 -10.67 26.04 -3.98
N LYS A 329 -11.04 24.75 -4.04
CA LYS A 329 -11.99 24.17 -5.00
C LYS A 329 -13.05 23.33 -4.30
N TYR A 330 -14.01 22.80 -5.06
CA TYR A 330 -14.98 21.78 -4.62
C TYR A 330 -15.69 22.16 -3.31
N GLY A 331 -16.18 23.41 -3.23
CA GLY A 331 -16.96 23.84 -2.06
C GLY A 331 -16.16 24.14 -0.79
N GLY A 332 -14.88 24.50 -0.90
CA GLY A 332 -14.06 24.93 0.24
C GLY A 332 -12.81 24.11 0.49
N LEU A 333 -12.54 23.09 -0.35
CA LEU A 333 -11.41 22.19 -0.16
C LEU A 333 -10.13 22.78 -0.78
N ILE A 334 -9.02 22.74 -0.03
CA ILE A 334 -7.70 23.16 -0.54
C ILE A 334 -7.18 22.06 -1.49
N ARG A 335 -6.72 22.48 -2.68
CA ARG A 335 -6.14 21.59 -3.70
C ARG A 335 -4.88 22.17 -4.32
N HIS A 336 -3.87 21.34 -4.51
CA HIS A 336 -2.84 21.62 -5.50
C HIS A 336 -3.41 21.34 -6.89
N ILE A 337 -3.26 22.28 -7.82
CA ILE A 337 -3.39 22.00 -9.25
C ILE A 337 -2.01 21.61 -9.75
N LEU A 338 -1.89 20.40 -10.28
CA LEU A 338 -0.67 19.91 -10.90
C LEU A 338 -0.87 19.81 -12.42
N CYS A 339 0.19 20.10 -13.17
CA CYS A 339 0.16 19.99 -14.63
C CYS A 339 1.41 19.26 -15.14
N LYS A 340 1.21 18.39 -16.12
CA LYS A 340 2.24 17.79 -16.95
C LYS A 340 2.00 18.22 -18.40
N LYS A 341 3.03 18.80 -19.03
CA LYS A 341 3.01 19.05 -20.46
C LYS A 341 3.64 17.85 -21.16
N ILE A 342 2.88 17.21 -22.05
CA ILE A 342 3.38 16.12 -22.87
C ILE A 342 3.82 16.65 -24.24
N GLU A 343 4.99 16.20 -24.70
CA GLU A 343 5.50 16.49 -26.04
C GLU A 343 4.82 15.54 -27.04
N GLN A 344 4.43 16.11 -28.16
CA GLN A 344 3.79 15.36 -29.27
C GLN A 344 4.74 14.39 -29.95
#